data_f7da73a204c94dd8429d3a26ea580240
#
_entry.id   f7da73a204c94dd8429d3a26ea580240
#
_cell.length_a   1.000
_cell.length_b   1.000
_cell.length_c   1.000
_cell.angle_alpha   90.00
_cell.angle_beta   90.00
_cell.angle_gamma   90.00
#
_symmetry.space_group_name_H-M   'P 1'
#
loop_
_entity.id
_entity.type
_entity.pdbx_description
1 polymer ?
#
loop_
_entity_poly.entity_id
_entity_poly.type
_entity_poly.pdbx_seq_one_letter_code
_entity_poly.pdbx_strand_id
1 'polypeptide(L)'
;MNSKHWVISGILCLTINLFYSQDSTAVEQLKEVVVSDSRFELDRENSGKTVIQISRQEIEHNQGRTLAQLINTKSGIEINGSRSVEGQNLGYFIRGGNNRQVLVLIDGVQVNDPSLVNNEYDLRLVDLNAIERIEIIKGASSTLYGNAAATAVINITTKKASKDKVAISATTIIGTNQSEGDQDYDVNSFINSVSVNGKLGKFDYIANFGNRFVDGLSAAAGDENEKDPFSRFNTSLRLGYQFSDQFRLSAFISQDNFKTDIDGFPAPLFLFADTNDKFLSEQFRVGVSPEFKYNNGSVQVNAAFTKIDRETISDFGSVNEAESIVLDAFNKYNFNDKFYTIVGLNYGDYKSKFSEEESYNTIDPYLNVVYVSEFGLNINTGARYNNHSEYGSQLVYNVNPSYRTKVGSGYAKVFGSYATSFIAPNLSQLFGFFGPNPDLEPEENVTIEGGLEFANNKGFRVNGVFFTRDEQNTIIFTDAYTNATDDATVNGVEIETMLTSIKNLSLSANYTFTELKEGVRLRLPKHKVNFNAGYQFNDHFYASLNYQYTGKRIDTDFSTFMNEDLDAFSVIDLYFSHQLLDNKLKLFMNITNLLNEDYVEIIGYSTRGRNVSLGLNLNL
;
A
#
# COMPACT_ATOMS: atom_id res chain seq x y z
N MET A 1 37.94 15.40 -6.86
CA MET A 1 37.87 14.70 -5.54
C MET A 1 36.97 15.55 -4.66
N ASN A 2 35.70 15.16 -4.60
CA ASN A 2 34.64 15.95 -3.97
C ASN A 2 34.70 15.85 -2.45
N SER A 3 34.74 16.99 -1.78
CA SER A 3 34.82 17.19 -0.32
C SER A 3 33.59 16.76 0.48
N LYS A 4 32.61 16.13 -0.15
CA LYS A 4 31.32 15.70 0.49
C LYS A 4 31.42 14.41 1.33
N HIS A 5 32.53 13.64 1.24
CA HIS A 5 32.65 12.38 1.98
C HIS A 5 33.25 12.50 3.40
N TRP A 6 33.70 13.66 3.82
CA TRP A 6 34.32 13.85 5.13
C TRP A 6 33.39 14.24 6.27
N VAL A 7 32.15 14.63 5.96
CA VAL A 7 31.19 15.06 6.99
C VAL A 7 30.49 13.87 7.66
N ILE A 8 30.41 12.72 6.97
CA ILE A 8 29.75 11.50 7.50
C ILE A 8 30.65 10.76 8.49
N SER A 9 31.98 10.87 8.37
CA SER A 9 32.92 10.22 9.30
C SER A 9 33.09 10.94 10.65
N GLY A 10 32.65 12.20 10.76
CA GLY A 10 32.81 13.00 11.98
C GLY A 10 31.70 12.82 13.04
N ILE A 11 30.55 12.25 12.66
CA ILE A 11 29.38 12.11 13.58
C ILE A 11 29.39 10.76 14.31
N LEU A 12 30.24 9.81 13.91
CA LEU A 12 30.28 8.44 14.50
C LEU A 12 31.18 8.32 15.74
N CYS A 13 31.81 9.40 16.21
CA CYS A 13 32.70 9.41 17.39
C CYS A 13 32.13 10.18 18.57
N LEU A 14 30.83 10.18 18.80
CA LEU A 14 30.25 10.65 20.07
C LEU A 14 30.16 9.47 21.04
N THR A 15 31.03 9.49 22.01
CA THR A 15 31.25 8.57 23.12
C THR A 15 29.96 8.04 23.73
N ILE A 16 29.76 6.73 23.63
CA ILE A 16 28.71 5.99 24.35
C ILE A 16 29.15 5.88 25.82
N ASN A 17 28.64 6.76 26.69
CA ASN A 17 28.65 6.50 28.11
C ASN A 17 27.45 5.62 28.47
N LEU A 18 27.69 4.34 28.68
CA LEU A 18 26.70 3.38 29.16
C LEU A 18 26.34 3.69 30.61
N PHE A 19 25.23 4.37 30.83
CA PHE A 19 24.59 4.37 32.14
C PHE A 19 23.75 3.10 32.30
N TYR A 20 24.22 2.18 33.11
CA TYR A 20 23.40 1.09 33.62
C TYR A 20 22.43 1.68 34.67
N SER A 21 21.16 1.85 34.29
CA SER A 21 20.06 1.97 35.25
C SER A 21 19.14 0.77 35.02
N GLN A 22 19.19 -0.17 35.95
CA GLN A 22 18.20 -1.23 36.03
C GLN A 22 16.94 -0.67 36.68
N ASP A 23 15.89 -0.47 35.89
CA ASP A 23 14.51 -0.62 36.36
C ASP A 23 13.72 -1.25 35.21
N SER A 24 13.40 -2.52 35.39
CA SER A 24 12.66 -3.33 34.42
C SER A 24 11.16 -3.14 34.63
N THR A 25 10.59 -2.10 34.04
CA THR A 25 9.21 -2.21 33.60
C THR A 25 9.22 -3.02 32.32
N ALA A 26 8.82 -4.28 32.41
CA ALA A 26 8.61 -5.13 31.25
C ALA A 26 7.60 -4.41 30.34
N VAL A 27 8.07 -3.91 29.21
CA VAL A 27 7.20 -3.53 28.10
C VAL A 27 6.56 -4.84 27.66
N GLU A 28 5.30 -5.03 28.00
CA GLU A 28 4.50 -6.14 27.51
C GLU A 28 4.36 -5.91 25.99
N GLN A 29 5.27 -6.51 25.22
CA GLN A 29 5.14 -6.52 23.76
C GLN A 29 3.90 -7.32 23.46
N LEU A 30 2.82 -6.65 23.08
CA LEU A 30 1.65 -7.29 22.50
C LEU A 30 2.14 -8.17 21.34
N LYS A 31 1.82 -9.46 21.37
CA LYS A 31 2.13 -10.37 20.28
C LYS A 31 1.57 -9.79 18.99
N GLU A 32 2.43 -9.67 17.98
CA GLU A 32 1.99 -9.20 16.67
C GLU A 32 1.01 -10.21 16.06
N VAL A 33 -0.23 -9.78 15.89
CA VAL A 33 -1.32 -10.58 15.33
C VAL A 33 -1.48 -10.22 13.86
N VAL A 34 -1.48 -11.22 12.99
CA VAL A 34 -1.71 -11.09 11.56
C VAL A 34 -3.08 -11.65 11.24
N VAL A 35 -3.92 -10.87 10.59
CA VAL A 35 -5.29 -11.26 10.22
C VAL A 35 -5.38 -11.63 8.74
N SER A 36 -4.70 -10.88 7.87
CA SER A 36 -4.89 -10.95 6.42
C SER A 36 -4.44 -12.28 5.79
N ASP A 37 -3.44 -12.94 6.36
CA ASP A 37 -2.92 -14.22 5.82
C ASP A 37 -3.96 -15.36 5.85
N SER A 38 -4.87 -15.34 6.81
CA SER A 38 -5.84 -16.43 7.00
C SER A 38 -7.25 -15.96 7.38
N ARG A 39 -7.49 -14.65 7.39
CA ARG A 39 -8.72 -14.01 7.93
C ARG A 39 -9.03 -14.37 9.39
N PHE A 40 -8.14 -15.09 10.07
CA PHE A 40 -8.16 -15.33 11.52
C PHE A 40 -7.09 -14.48 12.19
N GLU A 41 -7.34 -14.13 13.45
CA GLU A 41 -6.32 -13.52 14.29
C GLU A 41 -5.31 -14.58 14.73
N LEU A 42 -4.24 -14.71 13.98
CA LEU A 42 -3.14 -15.64 14.28
C LEU A 42 -1.90 -14.87 14.74
N ASP A 43 -1.20 -15.42 15.73
CA ASP A 43 0.13 -14.91 16.08
C ASP A 43 1.04 -14.99 14.84
N ARG A 44 1.83 -13.95 14.58
CA ARG A 44 2.77 -13.89 13.44
C ARG A 44 3.68 -15.14 13.35
N GLU A 45 4.06 -15.68 14.51
CA GLU A 45 4.89 -16.88 14.57
C GLU A 45 4.24 -18.13 13.92
N ASN A 46 2.91 -18.12 13.75
CA ASN A 46 2.13 -19.20 13.15
C ASN A 46 1.80 -18.99 11.67
N SER A 47 2.10 -17.80 11.11
CA SER A 47 1.89 -17.52 9.68
C SER A 47 2.98 -18.13 8.81
N GLY A 48 2.59 -18.77 7.72
CA GLY A 48 3.47 -19.29 6.67
C GLY A 48 3.83 -18.27 5.60
N LYS A 49 3.33 -17.02 5.71
CA LYS A 49 3.55 -15.95 4.75
C LYS A 49 4.25 -14.75 5.37
N THR A 50 4.86 -13.94 4.51
CA THR A 50 5.41 -12.64 4.90
C THR A 50 4.31 -11.59 4.87
N VAL A 51 3.99 -11.03 6.04
CA VAL A 51 3.03 -9.94 6.18
C VAL A 51 3.72 -8.73 6.81
N ILE A 52 3.62 -7.58 6.16
CA ILE A 52 4.03 -6.29 6.72
C ILE A 52 2.81 -5.68 7.38
N GLN A 53 2.95 -5.28 8.64
CA GLN A 53 1.92 -4.54 9.36
C GLN A 53 2.42 -3.11 9.61
N ILE A 54 1.66 -2.13 9.14
CA ILE A 54 1.85 -0.70 9.44
C ILE A 54 0.79 -0.33 10.47
N SER A 55 1.22 -0.08 11.68
CA SER A 55 0.35 0.22 12.81
C SER A 55 -0.14 1.66 12.81
N ARG A 56 -1.17 1.97 13.61
CA ARG A 56 -1.63 3.35 13.83
C ARG A 56 -0.50 4.25 14.34
N GLN A 57 0.32 3.77 15.25
CA GLN A 57 1.46 4.51 15.77
C GLN A 57 2.47 4.87 14.65
N GLU A 58 2.76 3.94 13.77
CA GLU A 58 3.65 4.20 12.63
C GLU A 58 3.04 5.22 11.66
N ILE A 59 1.74 5.15 11.38
CA ILE A 59 1.02 6.16 10.59
C ILE A 59 1.13 7.54 11.26
N GLU A 60 0.98 7.62 12.59
CA GLU A 60 1.08 8.86 13.35
C GLU A 60 2.48 9.46 13.41
N HIS A 61 3.52 8.65 13.29
CA HIS A 61 4.91 9.10 13.16
C HIS A 61 5.29 9.47 11.70
N ASN A 62 4.36 9.31 10.75
CA ASN A 62 4.53 9.65 9.33
C ASN A 62 3.43 10.61 8.84
N GLN A 63 2.83 11.40 9.72
CA GLN A 63 1.80 12.38 9.33
C GLN A 63 2.35 13.39 8.32
N GLY A 64 1.52 13.78 7.35
CA GLY A 64 1.90 14.64 6.24
C GLY A 64 2.35 13.88 4.98
N ARG A 65 2.75 12.62 5.10
CA ARG A 65 3.05 11.75 3.96
C ARG A 65 1.77 11.25 3.28
N THR A 66 1.90 10.80 2.03
CA THR A 66 0.86 10.03 1.33
C THR A 66 0.94 8.55 1.72
N LEU A 67 -0.11 7.78 1.42
CA LEU A 67 -0.08 6.32 1.56
C LEU A 67 1.07 5.73 0.74
N ALA A 68 1.24 6.16 -0.52
CA ALA A 68 2.29 5.70 -1.40
C ALA A 68 3.69 5.91 -0.80
N GLN A 69 3.97 7.10 -0.28
CA GLN A 69 5.25 7.40 0.39
C GLN A 69 5.51 6.51 1.61
N LEU A 70 4.48 6.22 2.40
CA LEU A 70 4.60 5.38 3.58
C LEU A 70 4.90 3.92 3.21
N ILE A 71 4.13 3.32 2.31
CA ILE A 71 4.34 1.92 1.92
C ILE A 71 5.61 1.74 1.09
N ASN A 72 6.08 2.77 0.37
CA ASN A 72 7.34 2.75 -0.39
C ASN A 72 8.59 2.57 0.51
N THR A 73 8.48 2.76 1.82
CA THR A 73 9.56 2.48 2.79
C THR A 73 9.64 1.00 3.20
N LYS A 74 8.78 0.14 2.67
CA LYS A 74 8.71 -1.28 3.06
C LYS A 74 9.50 -2.17 2.11
N SER A 75 9.96 -3.32 2.62
CA SER A 75 10.73 -4.28 1.82
C SER A 75 9.89 -4.85 0.69
N GLY A 76 10.52 -5.08 -0.46
CA GLY A 76 9.88 -5.64 -1.64
C GLY A 76 8.91 -4.71 -2.36
N ILE A 77 8.85 -3.44 -1.98
CA ILE A 77 7.92 -2.45 -2.53
C ILE A 77 8.69 -1.30 -3.17
N GLU A 78 8.35 -0.96 -4.41
CA GLU A 78 8.76 0.25 -5.10
C GLU A 78 7.54 0.98 -5.63
N ILE A 79 7.44 2.29 -5.36
CA ILE A 79 6.36 3.15 -5.89
C ILE A 79 6.99 4.36 -6.55
N ASN A 80 6.98 4.34 -7.87
CA ASN A 80 7.44 5.44 -8.71
C ASN A 80 6.41 6.57 -8.72
N GLY A 81 6.88 7.81 -8.77
CA GLY A 81 6.05 9.02 -8.69
C GLY A 81 5.68 9.42 -7.26
N SER A 82 6.05 8.62 -6.25
CA SER A 82 5.71 8.92 -4.84
C SER A 82 6.40 10.17 -4.29
N ARG A 83 7.51 10.59 -4.89
CA ARG A 83 8.28 11.79 -4.54
C ARG A 83 8.27 12.86 -5.63
N SER A 84 7.44 12.69 -6.65
CA SER A 84 7.16 13.66 -7.71
C SER A 84 6.02 14.61 -7.29
N VAL A 85 5.38 15.31 -8.23
CA VAL A 85 4.18 16.13 -7.95
C VAL A 85 3.06 15.26 -7.39
N GLU A 86 2.15 15.84 -6.60
CA GLU A 86 1.05 15.07 -5.97
C GLU A 86 0.10 14.43 -6.98
N GLY A 87 -0.07 15.05 -8.14
CA GLY A 87 -0.90 14.56 -9.25
C GLY A 87 -0.27 13.43 -10.07
N GLN A 88 1.01 13.10 -9.86
CA GLN A 88 1.72 12.09 -10.63
C GLN A 88 1.05 10.72 -10.55
N ASN A 89 0.90 10.07 -11.70
CA ASN A 89 0.45 8.68 -11.76
C ASN A 89 1.46 7.77 -11.06
N LEU A 90 0.94 6.89 -10.20
CA LEU A 90 1.76 6.01 -9.38
C LEU A 90 1.94 4.65 -10.05
N GLY A 91 3.18 4.30 -10.33
CA GLY A 91 3.55 2.92 -10.68
C GLY A 91 4.01 2.19 -9.44
N TYR A 92 3.25 1.21 -8.93
CA TYR A 92 3.67 0.44 -7.77
C TYR A 92 4.01 -0.99 -8.15
N PHE A 93 5.17 -1.43 -7.65
CA PHE A 93 5.74 -2.74 -7.86
C PHE A 93 5.93 -3.44 -6.53
N ILE A 94 5.39 -4.64 -6.39
CA ILE A 94 5.62 -5.46 -5.22
C ILE A 94 6.27 -6.77 -5.65
N ARG A 95 7.50 -7.01 -5.15
CA ARG A 95 8.33 -8.15 -5.58
C ARG A 95 8.46 -8.22 -7.11
N GLY A 96 8.64 -7.06 -7.72
CA GLY A 96 8.74 -6.91 -9.17
C GLY A 96 7.44 -7.06 -9.94
N GLY A 97 6.31 -7.41 -9.34
CA GLY A 97 5.00 -7.38 -10.00
C GLY A 97 4.44 -5.96 -10.07
N ASN A 98 3.73 -5.63 -11.13
CA ASN A 98 3.20 -4.30 -11.40
C ASN A 98 1.79 -4.07 -10.78
N ASN A 99 1.20 -2.90 -11.01
CA ASN A 99 -0.08 -2.46 -10.46
C ASN A 99 -1.20 -3.52 -10.58
N ARG A 100 -1.37 -4.16 -11.76
CA ARG A 100 -2.46 -5.13 -11.99
C ARG A 100 -2.32 -6.43 -11.21
N GLN A 101 -1.13 -6.69 -10.67
CA GLN A 101 -0.81 -7.88 -9.88
C GLN A 101 -0.97 -7.64 -8.36
N VAL A 102 -1.47 -6.45 -7.98
CA VAL A 102 -1.66 -6.03 -6.59
C VAL A 102 -3.12 -5.71 -6.33
N LEU A 103 -3.71 -6.42 -5.39
CA LEU A 103 -5.09 -6.17 -4.97
C LEU A 103 -5.11 -5.22 -3.77
N VAL A 104 -6.02 -4.23 -3.81
CA VAL A 104 -6.27 -3.34 -2.67
C VAL A 104 -7.64 -3.62 -2.06
N LEU A 105 -7.66 -3.74 -0.74
CA LEU A 105 -8.90 -3.90 0.05
C LEU A 105 -9.02 -2.73 1.03
N ILE A 106 -10.23 -2.21 1.17
CA ILE A 106 -10.59 -1.26 2.26
C ILE A 106 -11.71 -1.91 3.08
N ASP A 107 -11.41 -2.20 4.35
CA ASP A 107 -12.32 -2.89 5.28
C ASP A 107 -12.88 -4.22 4.73
N GLY A 108 -12.05 -4.95 3.97
CA GLY A 108 -12.38 -6.24 3.38
C GLY A 108 -13.14 -6.18 2.06
N VAL A 109 -13.39 -4.99 1.51
CA VAL A 109 -14.01 -4.78 0.19
C VAL A 109 -12.92 -4.49 -0.84
N GLN A 110 -12.96 -5.18 -1.97
CA GLN A 110 -12.10 -4.89 -3.13
C GLN A 110 -12.46 -3.54 -3.73
N VAL A 111 -11.44 -2.74 -4.08
CA VAL A 111 -11.62 -1.36 -4.56
C VAL A 111 -10.92 -1.07 -5.90
N ASN A 112 -10.52 -2.11 -6.62
CA ASN A 112 -9.89 -1.96 -7.92
C ASN A 112 -10.82 -1.29 -8.95
N ASP A 113 -10.24 -0.54 -9.87
CA ASP A 113 -10.94 0.22 -10.92
C ASP A 113 -10.87 -0.52 -12.26
N PRO A 114 -11.97 -1.11 -12.76
CA PRO A 114 -11.98 -1.90 -13.98
C PRO A 114 -11.79 -1.06 -15.26
N SER A 115 -11.85 0.27 -15.18
CA SER A 115 -11.60 1.17 -16.32
C SER A 115 -10.14 1.64 -16.43
N LEU A 116 -9.30 1.37 -15.41
CA LEU A 116 -7.86 1.60 -15.50
C LEU A 116 -7.16 0.46 -16.24
N VAL A 117 -6.10 0.82 -16.97
CA VAL A 117 -5.30 -0.12 -17.79
C VAL A 117 -4.76 -1.31 -16.99
N ASN A 118 -4.46 -1.11 -15.74
CA ASN A 118 -3.96 -2.16 -14.85
C ASN A 118 -5.00 -2.62 -13.82
N ASN A 119 -6.26 -2.20 -13.93
CA ASN A 119 -7.30 -2.50 -12.95
C ASN A 119 -6.84 -2.19 -11.50
N GLU A 120 -5.97 -1.20 -11.33
CA GLU A 120 -5.43 -0.82 -10.03
C GLU A 120 -6.38 0.10 -9.26
N TYR A 121 -6.16 0.19 -7.97
CA TYR A 121 -6.77 1.24 -7.15
C TYR A 121 -5.86 2.46 -7.10
N ASP A 122 -6.42 3.64 -7.33
CA ASP A 122 -5.65 4.89 -7.25
C ASP A 122 -5.33 5.25 -5.78
N LEU A 123 -4.09 5.01 -5.38
CA LEU A 123 -3.62 5.29 -4.02
C LEU A 123 -3.64 6.79 -3.66
N ARG A 124 -3.77 7.69 -4.65
CA ARG A 124 -3.92 9.14 -4.42
C ARG A 124 -5.24 9.48 -3.73
N LEU A 125 -6.27 8.63 -3.86
CA LEU A 125 -7.58 8.81 -3.22
C LEU A 125 -7.58 8.58 -1.70
N VAL A 126 -6.53 7.99 -1.13
CA VAL A 126 -6.54 7.56 0.28
C VAL A 126 -6.11 8.67 1.23
N ASP A 127 -6.92 8.94 2.27
CA ASP A 127 -6.52 9.77 3.42
C ASP A 127 -5.96 8.90 4.56
N LEU A 128 -4.65 9.02 4.83
CA LEU A 128 -3.97 8.31 5.92
C LEU A 128 -4.57 8.60 7.31
N ASN A 129 -5.20 9.76 7.50
CA ASN A 129 -5.79 10.10 8.79
C ASN A 129 -7.01 9.24 9.14
N ALA A 130 -7.69 8.67 8.13
CA ALA A 130 -8.82 7.77 8.32
C ALA A 130 -8.42 6.31 8.60
N ILE A 131 -7.12 5.96 8.46
CA ILE A 131 -6.62 4.58 8.54
C ILE A 131 -6.23 4.22 9.99
N GLU A 132 -6.60 3.01 10.43
CA GLU A 132 -6.16 2.38 11.68
C GLU A 132 -4.88 1.57 11.49
N ARG A 133 -4.84 0.73 10.45
CA ARG A 133 -3.69 -0.10 10.11
C ARG A 133 -3.71 -0.51 8.64
N ILE A 134 -2.54 -0.89 8.14
CA ILE A 134 -2.38 -1.46 6.81
C ILE A 134 -1.64 -2.79 6.98
N GLU A 135 -2.15 -3.84 6.37
CA GLU A 135 -1.49 -5.14 6.29
C GLU A 135 -1.17 -5.41 4.82
N ILE A 136 0.11 -5.68 4.51
CA ILE A 136 0.54 -6.01 3.15
C ILE A 136 1.00 -7.46 3.16
N ILE A 137 0.19 -8.33 2.55
CA ILE A 137 0.54 -9.73 2.34
C ILE A 137 1.37 -9.80 1.07
N LYS A 138 2.61 -10.25 1.17
CA LYS A 138 3.49 -10.41 0.01
C LYS A 138 3.39 -11.82 -0.57
N GLY A 139 3.56 -11.92 -1.89
CA GLY A 139 3.41 -13.14 -2.66
C GLY A 139 1.94 -13.48 -3.00
N ALA A 140 1.75 -14.45 -3.87
CA ALA A 140 0.43 -14.82 -4.38
C ALA A 140 -0.54 -15.20 -3.27
N SER A 141 -1.70 -14.54 -3.25
CA SER A 141 -2.77 -14.73 -2.28
C SER A 141 -4.15 -14.86 -2.94
N SER A 142 -4.14 -15.27 -4.22
CA SER A 142 -5.35 -15.38 -5.06
C SER A 142 -6.37 -16.37 -4.54
N THR A 143 -5.98 -17.37 -3.75
CA THR A 143 -6.90 -18.33 -3.13
C THR A 143 -7.92 -17.68 -2.19
N LEU A 144 -7.50 -16.71 -1.36
CA LEU A 144 -8.40 -16.02 -0.45
C LEU A 144 -9.02 -14.75 -1.05
N TYR A 145 -8.29 -14.08 -1.95
CA TYR A 145 -8.65 -12.73 -2.37
C TYR A 145 -9.00 -12.61 -3.86
N GLY A 146 -8.67 -13.62 -4.68
CA GLY A 146 -9.08 -13.70 -6.09
C GLY A 146 -8.14 -13.02 -7.06
N ASN A 147 -8.73 -12.57 -8.16
CA ASN A 147 -8.03 -11.91 -9.27
C ASN A 147 -7.21 -10.70 -8.77
N ALA A 148 -6.09 -10.40 -9.43
CA ALA A 148 -5.12 -9.36 -9.09
C ALA A 148 -4.29 -9.59 -7.80
N ALA A 149 -4.60 -10.58 -6.95
CA ALA A 149 -3.79 -10.89 -5.77
C ALA A 149 -2.57 -11.79 -6.09
N ALA A 150 -1.83 -11.49 -7.16
CA ALA A 150 -0.73 -12.32 -7.66
C ALA A 150 0.60 -12.03 -6.97
N THR A 151 0.89 -10.77 -6.61
CA THR A 151 2.15 -10.41 -5.96
C THR A 151 1.97 -9.82 -4.58
N ALA A 152 0.83 -9.19 -4.32
CA ALA A 152 0.46 -8.72 -2.99
C ALA A 152 -1.02 -8.43 -2.83
N VAL A 153 -1.43 -8.35 -1.56
CA VAL A 153 -2.69 -7.74 -1.13
C VAL A 153 -2.36 -6.61 -0.15
N ILE A 154 -2.82 -5.40 -0.45
CA ILE A 154 -2.78 -4.25 0.46
C ILE A 154 -4.14 -4.15 1.15
N ASN A 155 -4.22 -4.56 2.40
CA ASN A 155 -5.45 -4.56 3.17
C ASN A 155 -5.47 -3.37 4.14
N ILE A 156 -6.29 -2.37 3.83
CA ILE A 156 -6.45 -1.14 4.59
C ILE A 156 -7.63 -1.31 5.54
N THR A 157 -7.38 -1.16 6.84
CA THR A 157 -8.43 -1.12 7.86
C THR A 157 -8.60 0.33 8.32
N THR A 158 -9.82 0.86 8.21
CA THR A 158 -10.13 2.22 8.68
C THR A 158 -10.36 2.26 10.18
N LYS A 159 -10.28 3.45 10.78
CA LYS A 159 -10.47 3.67 12.22
C LYS A 159 -11.83 3.14 12.71
N LYS A 160 -11.85 2.64 13.93
CA LYS A 160 -13.07 2.27 14.65
C LYS A 160 -13.63 3.47 15.42
N ALA A 161 -14.93 3.49 15.64
CA ALA A 161 -15.57 4.50 16.48
C ALA A 161 -15.05 4.42 17.92
N SER A 162 -14.90 5.59 18.58
CA SER A 162 -14.57 5.70 19.99
C SER A 162 -15.63 4.99 20.86
N LYS A 163 -15.21 4.61 22.07
CA LYS A 163 -16.14 4.13 23.11
C LYS A 163 -16.93 5.26 23.75
N ASP A 164 -16.46 6.49 23.62
CA ASP A 164 -17.14 7.69 24.10
C ASP A 164 -18.38 8.00 23.27
N LYS A 165 -19.29 8.78 23.82
CA LYS A 165 -20.49 9.18 23.08
C LYS A 165 -20.16 10.05 21.87
N VAL A 166 -19.18 10.92 22.02
CA VAL A 166 -18.61 11.79 20.98
C VAL A 166 -17.13 11.92 21.20
N ALA A 167 -16.35 11.69 20.16
CA ALA A 167 -14.92 12.01 20.09
C ALA A 167 -14.67 12.77 18.78
N ILE A 168 -13.79 13.76 18.85
CA ILE A 168 -13.43 14.60 17.70
C ILE A 168 -11.93 14.54 17.54
N SER A 169 -11.46 14.27 16.32
CA SER A 169 -10.06 14.49 15.96
C SER A 169 -9.96 15.41 14.76
N ALA A 170 -9.04 16.36 14.81
CA ALA A 170 -8.77 17.28 13.72
C ALA A 170 -7.26 17.38 13.48
N THR A 171 -6.86 17.34 12.23
CA THR A 171 -5.48 17.51 11.80
C THR A 171 -5.42 18.63 10.78
N THR A 172 -4.47 19.56 10.92
CA THR A 172 -4.13 20.53 9.89
C THR A 172 -2.62 20.55 9.69
N ILE A 173 -2.18 20.64 8.43
CA ILE A 173 -0.77 20.67 8.06
C ILE A 173 -0.60 21.74 6.99
N ILE A 174 0.42 22.57 7.16
CA ILE A 174 0.89 23.51 6.14
C ILE A 174 2.33 23.17 5.80
N GLY A 175 2.74 23.39 4.56
CA GLY A 175 4.09 23.06 4.13
C GLY A 175 4.49 23.66 2.82
N THR A 176 5.77 23.52 2.50
CA THR A 176 6.32 23.83 1.18
C THR A 176 6.08 22.68 0.22
N ASN A 177 6.17 22.94 -1.08
CA ASN A 177 6.23 21.93 -2.13
C ASN A 177 7.08 22.49 -3.28
N GLN A 178 8.35 22.14 -3.31
CA GLN A 178 9.37 22.76 -4.14
C GLN A 178 10.39 21.74 -4.63
N SER A 179 11.05 22.03 -5.77
CA SER A 179 12.12 21.24 -6.37
C SER A 179 13.45 21.43 -5.64
N GLU A 180 14.50 20.76 -6.10
CA GLU A 180 15.86 20.98 -5.62
C GLU A 180 16.38 22.37 -6.04
N GLY A 181 16.10 22.80 -7.29
CA GLY A 181 16.56 24.05 -7.86
C GLY A 181 15.78 25.28 -7.37
N ASP A 182 14.52 25.14 -7.01
CA ASP A 182 13.64 26.23 -6.56
C ASP A 182 13.32 26.09 -5.06
N GLN A 183 14.10 26.74 -4.19
CA GLN A 183 14.05 26.64 -2.73
C GLN A 183 13.63 27.98 -2.10
N ASP A 184 12.47 28.52 -2.51
CA ASP A 184 11.91 29.77 -2.03
C ASP A 184 11.20 29.64 -0.67
N TYR A 185 10.81 28.41 -0.27
CA TYR A 185 10.08 28.07 0.95
C TYR A 185 8.68 28.65 1.06
N ASP A 186 8.04 28.92 -0.06
CA ASP A 186 6.65 29.35 -0.09
C ASP A 186 5.70 28.24 0.44
N VAL A 187 4.64 28.65 1.10
CA VAL A 187 3.65 27.72 1.66
C VAL A 187 2.65 27.33 0.58
N ASN A 188 2.85 26.16 -0.01
CA ASN A 188 2.10 25.65 -1.15
C ASN A 188 1.35 24.34 -0.86
N SER A 189 1.36 23.85 0.38
CA SER A 189 0.70 22.61 0.77
C SER A 189 -0.21 22.83 1.98
N PHE A 190 -1.48 22.43 1.86
CA PHE A 190 -2.51 22.54 2.89
C PHE A 190 -3.27 21.22 3.00
N ILE A 191 -3.20 20.57 4.17
CA ILE A 191 -3.86 19.30 4.43
C ILE A 191 -4.72 19.46 5.68
N ASN A 192 -6.01 19.13 5.57
CA ASN A 192 -6.94 19.17 6.68
C ASN A 192 -7.71 17.86 6.76
N SER A 193 -7.95 17.37 7.96
CA SER A 193 -8.78 16.20 8.21
C SER A 193 -9.55 16.37 9.51
N VAL A 194 -10.82 16.03 9.50
CA VAL A 194 -11.69 16.04 10.68
C VAL A 194 -12.44 14.73 10.76
N SER A 195 -12.45 14.12 11.94
CA SER A 195 -13.23 12.93 12.24
C SER A 195 -14.11 13.19 13.46
N VAL A 196 -15.39 12.91 13.33
CA VAL A 196 -16.35 12.91 14.44
C VAL A 196 -16.90 11.50 14.58
N ASN A 197 -16.72 10.89 15.73
CA ASN A 197 -17.09 9.50 15.92
C ASN A 197 -17.55 9.23 17.34
N GLY A 198 -18.22 8.10 17.58
CA GLY A 198 -18.65 7.73 18.91
C GLY A 198 -19.60 6.56 18.97
N LYS A 199 -20.00 6.23 20.21
CA LYS A 199 -20.90 5.10 20.48
C LYS A 199 -22.06 5.51 21.38
N LEU A 200 -23.30 5.29 20.91
CA LEU A 200 -24.55 5.55 21.59
C LEU A 200 -25.28 4.24 21.89
N GLY A 201 -24.94 3.60 23.00
CA GLY A 201 -25.46 2.28 23.33
C GLY A 201 -25.03 1.21 22.34
N LYS A 202 -25.97 0.68 21.57
CA LYS A 202 -25.72 -0.35 20.53
C LYS A 202 -25.35 0.24 19.17
N PHE A 203 -25.47 1.53 19.00
CA PHE A 203 -25.20 2.26 17.77
C PHE A 203 -23.81 2.89 17.85
N ASP A 204 -23.00 2.76 16.81
CA ASP A 204 -21.74 3.47 16.64
C ASP A 204 -21.69 4.17 15.27
N TYR A 205 -20.93 5.26 15.23
CA TYR A 205 -20.80 6.07 14.03
C TYR A 205 -19.41 6.66 13.91
N ILE A 206 -18.98 6.87 12.67
CA ILE A 206 -17.78 7.63 12.34
C ILE A 206 -18.01 8.40 11.04
N ALA A 207 -17.81 9.71 11.09
CA ALA A 207 -17.88 10.60 9.94
C ALA A 207 -16.50 11.24 9.77
N ASN A 208 -15.93 11.15 8.58
CA ASN A 208 -14.65 11.73 8.23
C ASN A 208 -14.81 12.73 7.10
N PHE A 209 -14.04 13.80 7.17
CA PHE A 209 -13.80 14.75 6.09
C PHE A 209 -12.30 14.99 5.98
N GLY A 210 -11.76 14.95 4.76
CA GLY A 210 -10.36 15.23 4.43
C GLY A 210 -10.27 16.16 3.23
N ASN A 211 -9.31 17.08 3.28
CA ASN A 211 -8.94 17.92 2.15
C ASN A 211 -7.42 17.98 2.05
N ARG A 212 -6.90 17.89 0.83
CA ARG A 212 -5.49 18.08 0.52
C ARG A 212 -5.37 18.97 -0.71
N PHE A 213 -4.72 20.10 -0.55
CA PHE A 213 -4.35 21.00 -1.65
C PHE A 213 -2.84 21.15 -1.66
N VAL A 214 -2.21 20.93 -2.81
CA VAL A 214 -0.77 21.08 -3.01
C VAL A 214 -0.52 21.74 -4.35
N ASP A 215 0.34 22.74 -4.36
CA ASP A 215 0.76 23.53 -5.51
C ASP A 215 2.28 23.69 -5.48
N GLY A 216 2.87 24.48 -6.38
CA GLY A 216 4.27 24.90 -6.30
C GLY A 216 5.25 24.17 -7.20
N LEU A 217 4.86 23.02 -7.80
CA LEU A 217 5.67 22.29 -8.79
C LEU A 217 4.90 22.11 -10.10
N SER A 218 5.60 22.18 -11.23
CA SER A 218 5.12 21.63 -12.50
C SER A 218 5.36 20.14 -12.57
N ALA A 219 4.51 19.40 -13.28
CA ALA A 219 4.73 17.99 -13.55
C ALA A 219 5.89 17.78 -14.50
N ALA A 220 6.00 18.57 -15.58
CA ALA A 220 7.18 18.59 -16.44
C ALA A 220 8.37 19.26 -15.74
N ALA A 221 9.52 18.62 -15.81
CA ALA A 221 10.74 19.19 -15.23
C ALA A 221 11.19 20.44 -15.99
N GLY A 222 11.33 21.56 -15.27
CA GLY A 222 11.79 22.85 -15.82
C GLY A 222 11.46 24.00 -14.88
N ASP A 223 12.38 24.97 -14.76
CA ASP A 223 12.26 26.06 -13.78
C ASP A 223 11.24 27.14 -14.20
N GLU A 224 10.92 27.24 -15.48
CA GLU A 224 10.03 28.28 -16.06
C GLU A 224 8.61 27.75 -16.36
N ASN A 225 8.35 26.46 -16.08
CA ASN A 225 7.07 25.82 -16.34
C ASN A 225 5.99 26.31 -15.36
N GLU A 226 4.71 26.26 -15.79
CA GLU A 226 3.60 26.56 -14.89
C GLU A 226 3.51 25.52 -13.76
N LYS A 227 2.77 25.85 -12.72
CA LYS A 227 2.58 24.98 -11.56
C LYS A 227 1.33 24.12 -11.75
N ASP A 228 1.44 22.82 -11.39
CA ASP A 228 0.37 21.84 -11.50
C ASP A 228 -0.28 21.56 -10.14
N PRO A 229 -1.33 22.30 -9.77
CA PRO A 229 -1.99 22.11 -8.50
C PRO A 229 -2.75 20.76 -8.44
N PHE A 230 -2.69 20.17 -7.26
CA PHE A 230 -3.47 19.00 -6.88
C PHE A 230 -4.46 19.35 -5.78
N SER A 231 -5.72 18.96 -5.94
CA SER A 231 -6.77 19.14 -4.93
C SER A 231 -7.56 17.86 -4.75
N ARG A 232 -7.67 17.37 -3.50
CA ARG A 232 -8.43 16.18 -3.14
C ARG A 232 -9.39 16.45 -2.00
N PHE A 233 -10.58 15.85 -2.08
CA PHE A 233 -11.58 15.81 -1.02
C PHE A 233 -12.00 14.37 -0.75
N ASN A 234 -12.07 14.00 0.52
CA ASN A 234 -12.58 12.71 0.99
C ASN A 234 -13.70 12.96 1.99
N THR A 235 -14.82 12.29 1.82
CA THR A 235 -15.92 12.30 2.78
C THR A 235 -16.42 10.89 2.98
N SER A 236 -16.55 10.46 4.23
CA SER A 236 -17.09 9.13 4.53
C SER A 236 -17.96 9.16 5.79
N LEU A 237 -18.98 8.29 5.78
CA LEU A 237 -19.83 8.00 6.93
C LEU A 237 -19.91 6.49 7.07
N ARG A 238 -19.61 5.99 8.26
CA ARG A 238 -19.85 4.60 8.64
C ARG A 238 -20.78 4.55 9.84
N LEU A 239 -21.75 3.66 9.79
CA LEU A 239 -22.71 3.41 10.84
C LEU A 239 -22.64 1.92 11.22
N GLY A 240 -22.72 1.63 12.51
CA GLY A 240 -22.76 0.26 13.02
C GLY A 240 -23.88 0.09 14.05
N TYR A 241 -24.57 -1.05 14.03
CA TYR A 241 -25.57 -1.37 15.02
C TYR A 241 -25.44 -2.82 15.50
N GLN A 242 -25.32 -3.01 16.81
CA GLN A 242 -25.29 -4.32 17.47
C GLN A 242 -26.71 -4.74 17.84
N PHE A 243 -27.37 -5.54 17.00
CA PHE A 243 -28.74 -6.01 17.24
C PHE A 243 -28.81 -6.97 18.45
N SER A 244 -27.89 -7.93 18.49
CA SER A 244 -27.69 -8.87 19.58
C SER A 244 -26.21 -9.15 19.78
N ASP A 245 -25.82 -9.93 20.77
CA ASP A 245 -24.42 -10.35 20.96
C ASP A 245 -23.87 -11.14 19.77
N GLN A 246 -24.76 -11.75 18.99
CA GLN A 246 -24.45 -12.58 17.83
C GLN A 246 -24.48 -11.80 16.51
N PHE A 247 -25.32 -10.77 16.36
CA PHE A 247 -25.55 -10.11 15.08
C PHE A 247 -25.23 -8.64 15.12
N ARG A 248 -24.29 -8.24 14.26
CA ARG A 248 -23.90 -6.86 13.98
C ARG A 248 -24.13 -6.55 12.51
N LEU A 249 -24.63 -5.35 12.23
CA LEU A 249 -24.66 -4.77 10.88
C LEU A 249 -23.85 -3.48 10.88
N SER A 250 -22.96 -3.33 9.91
CA SER A 250 -22.36 -2.06 9.57
C SER A 250 -22.65 -1.68 8.13
N ALA A 251 -22.74 -0.37 7.88
CA ALA A 251 -22.93 0.20 6.55
C ALA A 251 -22.01 1.41 6.39
N PHE A 252 -21.58 1.69 5.17
CA PHE A 252 -20.76 2.86 4.87
C PHE A 252 -21.19 3.50 3.56
N ILE A 253 -20.88 4.80 3.44
CA ILE A 253 -20.93 5.58 2.23
C ILE A 253 -19.68 6.44 2.18
N SER A 254 -19.04 6.56 1.03
CA SER A 254 -17.90 7.47 0.82
C SER A 254 -17.96 8.12 -0.55
N GLN A 255 -17.45 9.35 -0.59
CA GLN A 255 -17.18 10.11 -1.80
C GLN A 255 -15.74 10.59 -1.73
N ASP A 256 -14.94 10.17 -2.69
CA ASP A 256 -13.52 10.48 -2.80
C ASP A 256 -13.29 11.08 -4.20
N ASN A 257 -12.76 12.29 -4.26
CA ASN A 257 -12.51 12.95 -5.54
C ASN A 257 -11.22 13.76 -5.50
N PHE A 258 -10.55 13.85 -6.62
CA PHE A 258 -9.44 14.77 -6.82
C PHE A 258 -9.44 15.35 -8.22
N LYS A 259 -8.79 16.50 -8.33
CA LYS A 259 -8.44 17.18 -9.55
C LYS A 259 -6.97 17.54 -9.50
N THR A 260 -6.28 17.36 -10.60
CA THR A 260 -4.88 17.80 -10.77
C THR A 260 -4.70 18.37 -12.16
N ASP A 261 -3.86 19.38 -12.27
CA ASP A 261 -3.33 19.79 -13.54
C ASP A 261 -2.17 18.81 -13.87
N ILE A 262 -1.96 18.51 -15.13
CA ILE A 262 -1.01 17.52 -15.63
C ILE A 262 -0.36 18.01 -16.91
N ASP A 263 0.79 17.48 -17.21
CA ASP A 263 1.49 17.70 -18.45
C ASP A 263 1.34 16.55 -19.43
N GLY A 264 1.46 16.83 -20.71
CA GLY A 264 1.11 15.88 -21.76
C GLY A 264 2.02 15.90 -22.98
N PHE A 265 1.48 15.38 -24.07
CA PHE A 265 2.16 15.19 -25.34
C PHE A 265 1.42 15.98 -26.45
N PRO A 266 1.55 17.32 -26.50
CA PRO A 266 0.79 18.14 -27.42
C PRO A 266 1.13 17.89 -28.89
N ALA A 267 0.13 18.02 -29.77
CA ALA A 267 0.31 17.99 -31.20
C ALA A 267 1.12 19.23 -31.67
N PRO A 268 1.87 19.16 -32.78
CA PRO A 268 2.04 18.03 -33.70
C PRO A 268 3.25 17.14 -33.39
N LEU A 269 4.07 17.47 -32.38
CA LEU A 269 5.33 16.77 -32.12
C LEU A 269 5.14 15.54 -31.23
N PHE A 270 4.10 15.50 -30.40
CA PHE A 270 3.82 14.42 -29.45
C PHE A 270 5.01 14.12 -28.52
N LEU A 271 5.79 15.12 -28.19
CA LEU A 271 6.85 15.07 -27.19
C LEU A 271 6.28 15.55 -25.86
N PHE A 272 6.78 14.99 -24.75
CA PHE A 272 6.39 15.44 -23.42
C PHE A 272 6.74 16.91 -23.22
N ALA A 273 5.77 17.70 -22.81
CA ALA A 273 5.91 19.15 -22.65
C ALA A 273 4.95 19.67 -21.60
N ASP A 274 5.27 20.86 -21.10
CA ASP A 274 4.45 21.70 -20.25
C ASP A 274 3.13 22.08 -20.96
N THR A 275 1.98 21.69 -20.39
CA THR A 275 0.64 21.87 -20.96
C THR A 275 -0.37 22.21 -19.86
N ASN A 276 -1.49 22.85 -20.24
CA ASN A 276 -2.60 23.13 -19.31
C ASN A 276 -3.63 21.99 -19.23
N ASP A 277 -3.17 20.75 -19.36
CA ASP A 277 -4.03 19.57 -19.30
C ASP A 277 -4.53 19.30 -17.87
N LYS A 278 -5.63 18.59 -17.75
CA LYS A 278 -6.23 18.32 -16.43
C LYS A 278 -6.70 16.88 -16.34
N PHE A 279 -6.60 16.34 -15.13
CA PHE A 279 -7.17 15.06 -14.79
C PHE A 279 -8.09 15.18 -13.58
N LEU A 280 -9.32 14.66 -13.73
CA LEU A 280 -10.33 14.60 -12.69
C LEU A 280 -10.67 13.15 -12.40
N SER A 281 -10.88 12.83 -11.12
CA SER A 281 -11.33 11.50 -10.69
C SER A 281 -12.33 11.65 -9.56
N GLU A 282 -13.49 11.03 -9.71
CA GLU A 282 -14.54 10.95 -8.70
C GLU A 282 -14.87 9.50 -8.43
N GLN A 283 -14.92 9.11 -7.16
CA GLN A 283 -15.30 7.76 -6.74
C GLN A 283 -16.37 7.83 -5.66
N PHE A 284 -17.50 7.22 -5.93
CA PHE A 284 -18.59 7.00 -4.97
C PHE A 284 -18.65 5.54 -4.58
N ARG A 285 -18.74 5.25 -3.27
CA ARG A 285 -18.88 3.89 -2.76
C ARG A 285 -19.95 3.82 -1.67
N VAL A 286 -20.74 2.76 -1.71
CA VAL A 286 -21.70 2.42 -0.65
C VAL A 286 -21.65 0.92 -0.40
N GLY A 287 -21.73 0.52 0.86
CA GLY A 287 -21.66 -0.90 1.17
C GLY A 287 -22.21 -1.26 2.54
N VAL A 288 -22.35 -2.56 2.73
CA VAL A 288 -22.85 -3.17 3.97
C VAL A 288 -21.99 -4.37 4.35
N SER A 289 -21.82 -4.55 5.67
CA SER A 289 -21.06 -5.68 6.23
C SER A 289 -21.81 -6.27 7.43
N PRO A 290 -22.78 -7.19 7.23
CA PRO A 290 -23.37 -7.98 8.29
C PRO A 290 -22.41 -9.06 8.78
N GLU A 291 -22.32 -9.21 10.10
CA GLU A 291 -21.59 -10.28 10.78
C GLU A 291 -22.52 -11.03 11.73
N PHE A 292 -22.58 -12.35 11.59
CA PHE A 292 -23.30 -13.24 12.49
C PHE A 292 -22.32 -14.20 13.17
N LYS A 293 -22.22 -14.11 14.51
CA LYS A 293 -21.38 -14.98 15.34
C LYS A 293 -22.19 -16.11 15.93
N TYR A 294 -21.61 -17.29 15.92
CA TYR A 294 -22.17 -18.50 16.55
C TYR A 294 -21.05 -19.28 17.26
N ASN A 295 -21.40 -20.37 17.93
CA ASN A 295 -20.38 -21.13 18.64
C ASN A 295 -19.25 -21.58 17.70
N ASN A 296 -18.01 -21.17 18.05
CA ASN A 296 -16.78 -21.47 17.32
C ASN A 296 -16.70 -20.92 15.90
N GLY A 297 -17.59 -19.99 15.48
CA GLY A 297 -17.53 -19.48 14.13
C GLY A 297 -18.26 -18.17 13.90
N SER A 298 -18.17 -17.68 12.67
CA SER A 298 -18.92 -16.52 12.20
C SER A 298 -19.20 -16.61 10.70
N VAL A 299 -20.32 -16.07 10.29
CA VAL A 299 -20.62 -15.74 8.89
C VAL A 299 -20.45 -14.24 8.71
N GLN A 300 -19.71 -13.84 7.72
CA GLN A 300 -19.51 -12.45 7.35
C GLN A 300 -19.81 -12.27 5.87
N VAL A 301 -20.43 -11.14 5.54
CA VAL A 301 -20.63 -10.70 4.16
C VAL A 301 -20.06 -9.29 4.06
N ASN A 302 -19.28 -9.05 3.02
CA ASN A 302 -18.86 -7.70 2.63
C ASN A 302 -19.44 -7.45 1.24
N ALA A 303 -20.30 -6.45 1.10
CA ALA A 303 -20.91 -6.11 -0.18
C ALA A 303 -20.79 -4.60 -0.41
N ALA A 304 -20.41 -4.21 -1.61
CA ALA A 304 -20.32 -2.82 -2.01
C ALA A 304 -20.66 -2.61 -3.48
N PHE A 305 -21.21 -1.45 -3.74
CA PHE A 305 -21.32 -0.82 -5.05
C PHE A 305 -20.31 0.32 -5.11
N THR A 306 -19.57 0.40 -6.21
CA THR A 306 -18.62 1.48 -6.51
C THR A 306 -18.94 2.04 -7.88
N LYS A 307 -18.97 3.39 -7.98
CA LYS A 307 -19.01 4.13 -9.24
C LYS A 307 -17.79 5.03 -9.32
N ILE A 308 -17.15 5.05 -10.48
CA ILE A 308 -15.97 5.84 -10.76
C ILE A 308 -16.19 6.60 -12.05
N ASP A 309 -16.00 7.92 -11.99
CA ASP A 309 -16.04 8.83 -13.14
C ASP A 309 -14.67 9.50 -13.25
N ARG A 310 -14.03 9.42 -14.43
CA ARG A 310 -12.74 10.03 -14.70
C ARG A 310 -12.76 10.80 -16.00
N GLU A 311 -12.14 11.96 -16.01
CA GLU A 311 -12.02 12.83 -17.17
C GLU A 311 -10.57 13.30 -17.32
N THR A 312 -10.01 13.13 -18.50
CA THR A 312 -8.77 13.77 -18.94
C THR A 312 -9.14 14.87 -19.92
N ILE A 313 -8.78 16.11 -19.61
CA ILE A 313 -9.00 17.29 -20.46
C ILE A 313 -7.64 17.61 -21.07
N SER A 314 -7.46 17.29 -22.34
CA SER A 314 -6.24 17.49 -23.13
C SER A 314 -6.57 17.48 -24.62
N ASP A 315 -5.56 17.63 -25.48
CA ASP A 315 -5.71 17.43 -26.93
C ASP A 315 -6.24 16.03 -27.28
N PHE A 316 -6.01 15.04 -26.40
CA PHE A 316 -6.48 13.65 -26.49
C PHE A 316 -7.35 13.29 -25.28
N GLY A 317 -8.29 14.17 -24.97
CA GLY A 317 -9.17 14.02 -23.82
C GLY A 317 -10.00 12.73 -23.86
N SER A 318 -10.27 12.18 -22.69
CA SER A 318 -11.10 10.98 -22.54
C SER A 318 -12.00 11.08 -21.31
N VAL A 319 -13.17 10.46 -21.40
CA VAL A 319 -14.09 10.24 -20.28
C VAL A 319 -14.23 8.74 -20.08
N ASN A 320 -14.00 8.28 -18.86
CA ASN A 320 -14.12 6.88 -18.48
C ASN A 320 -15.10 6.76 -17.30
N GLU A 321 -16.14 5.98 -17.48
CA GLU A 321 -17.10 5.65 -16.44
C GLU A 321 -16.95 4.16 -16.09
N ALA A 322 -16.92 3.83 -14.79
CA ALA A 322 -16.89 2.44 -14.34
C ALA A 322 -17.85 2.22 -13.18
N GLU A 323 -18.43 1.04 -13.15
CA GLU A 323 -19.25 0.56 -12.04
C GLU A 323 -18.81 -0.84 -11.63
N SER A 324 -18.86 -1.12 -10.35
CA SER A 324 -18.64 -2.48 -9.84
C SER A 324 -19.57 -2.80 -8.68
N ILE A 325 -20.03 -4.06 -8.65
CA ILE A 325 -20.69 -4.66 -7.51
C ILE A 325 -19.81 -5.81 -7.04
N VAL A 326 -19.34 -5.77 -5.81
CA VAL A 326 -18.56 -6.85 -5.19
C VAL A 326 -19.28 -7.38 -3.98
N LEU A 327 -19.31 -8.71 -3.86
CA LEU A 327 -19.83 -9.40 -2.70
C LEU A 327 -18.87 -10.52 -2.33
N ASP A 328 -18.43 -10.53 -1.07
CA ASP A 328 -17.61 -11.59 -0.50
C ASP A 328 -18.31 -12.14 0.75
N ALA A 329 -18.88 -13.34 0.64
CA ALA A 329 -19.60 -14.00 1.70
C ALA A 329 -18.80 -15.22 2.17
N PHE A 330 -18.48 -15.29 3.47
CA PHE A 330 -17.70 -16.40 3.98
C PHE A 330 -18.07 -16.81 5.40
N ASN A 331 -17.90 -18.10 5.67
CA ASN A 331 -17.98 -18.69 6.99
C ASN A 331 -16.57 -18.95 7.50
N LYS A 332 -16.29 -18.50 8.72
CA LYS A 332 -15.10 -18.87 9.50
C LYS A 332 -15.51 -19.85 10.59
N TYR A 333 -14.78 -20.95 10.72
CA TYR A 333 -15.04 -21.93 11.76
C TYR A 333 -13.76 -22.43 12.41
N ASN A 334 -13.72 -22.40 13.74
CA ASN A 334 -12.65 -22.94 14.58
C ASN A 334 -13.09 -24.28 15.18
N PHE A 335 -12.48 -25.40 14.75
CA PHE A 335 -12.85 -26.71 15.23
C PHE A 335 -12.36 -27.01 16.66
N ASN A 336 -11.11 -26.61 17.00
CA ASN A 336 -10.48 -26.98 18.26
C ASN A 336 -9.19 -26.20 18.53
N ASP A 337 -9.09 -24.93 18.14
CA ASP A 337 -7.91 -24.08 18.22
C ASP A 337 -6.67 -24.61 17.47
N LYS A 338 -6.80 -25.72 16.75
CA LYS A 338 -5.77 -26.32 15.90
C LYS A 338 -6.16 -26.30 14.42
N PHE A 339 -7.44 -26.44 14.13
CA PHE A 339 -7.98 -26.43 12.79
C PHE A 339 -8.96 -25.28 12.61
N TYR A 340 -8.69 -24.45 11.64
CA TYR A 340 -9.52 -23.33 11.25
C TYR A 340 -9.89 -23.48 9.78
N THR A 341 -11.13 -23.20 9.43
CA THR A 341 -11.59 -23.26 8.04
C THR A 341 -12.28 -21.97 7.64
N ILE A 342 -12.10 -21.61 6.36
CA ILE A 342 -12.87 -20.58 5.68
C ILE A 342 -13.48 -21.23 4.46
N VAL A 343 -14.79 -21.12 4.33
CA VAL A 343 -15.52 -21.48 3.10
C VAL A 343 -16.24 -20.22 2.66
N GLY A 344 -16.03 -19.80 1.42
CA GLY A 344 -16.61 -18.56 0.93
C GLY A 344 -16.96 -18.60 -0.54
N LEU A 345 -17.70 -17.57 -0.92
CA LEU A 345 -18.11 -17.27 -2.29
C LEU A 345 -17.86 -15.79 -2.53
N ASN A 346 -17.10 -15.48 -3.56
CA ASN A 346 -16.91 -14.12 -4.03
C ASN A 346 -17.67 -13.94 -5.35
N TYR A 347 -18.41 -12.85 -5.46
CA TYR A 347 -19.10 -12.42 -6.67
C TYR A 347 -18.61 -11.03 -7.04
N GLY A 348 -18.31 -10.80 -8.31
CA GLY A 348 -17.98 -9.53 -8.89
C GLY A 348 -18.75 -9.29 -10.17
N ASP A 349 -19.29 -8.10 -10.34
CA ASP A 349 -19.87 -7.60 -11.60
C ASP A 349 -19.19 -6.27 -11.91
N TYR A 350 -18.56 -6.18 -13.07
CA TYR A 350 -17.70 -5.06 -13.45
C TYR A 350 -18.15 -4.52 -14.80
N LYS A 351 -18.29 -3.20 -14.88
CA LYS A 351 -18.68 -2.49 -16.09
C LYS A 351 -17.77 -1.31 -16.33
N SER A 352 -17.47 -1.04 -17.58
CA SER A 352 -16.77 0.17 -18.01
C SER A 352 -17.36 0.67 -19.31
N LYS A 353 -17.45 1.99 -19.43
CA LYS A 353 -17.92 2.64 -20.64
C LYS A 353 -16.75 3.34 -21.30
N PHE A 354 -16.44 2.90 -22.49
CA PHE A 354 -15.51 3.51 -23.43
C PHE A 354 -16.30 4.17 -24.56
N SER A 355 -16.25 3.66 -25.79
CA SER A 355 -17.19 4.00 -26.87
C SER A 355 -18.54 3.31 -26.68
N GLU A 356 -18.53 2.10 -26.14
CA GLU A 356 -19.68 1.28 -25.76
C GLU A 356 -19.50 0.80 -24.32
N GLU A 357 -20.59 0.30 -23.68
CA GLU A 357 -20.53 -0.30 -22.35
C GLU A 357 -20.09 -1.77 -22.47
N GLU A 358 -19.01 -2.09 -21.78
CA GLU A 358 -18.45 -3.44 -21.71
C GLU A 358 -18.50 -3.95 -20.26
N SER A 359 -18.70 -5.26 -20.09
CA SER A 359 -18.84 -5.85 -18.77
C SER A 359 -18.37 -7.30 -18.70
N TYR A 360 -18.00 -7.73 -17.51
CA TYR A 360 -17.82 -9.14 -17.15
C TYR A 360 -18.26 -9.38 -15.72
N ASN A 361 -18.49 -10.65 -15.39
CA ASN A 361 -18.76 -11.07 -14.02
C ASN A 361 -17.92 -12.27 -13.61
N THR A 362 -17.76 -12.44 -12.29
CA THR A 362 -17.05 -13.57 -11.68
C THR A 362 -17.87 -14.19 -10.56
N ILE A 363 -17.79 -15.52 -10.40
CA ILE A 363 -18.40 -16.28 -9.30
C ILE A 363 -17.39 -17.31 -8.81
N ASP A 364 -16.74 -17.02 -7.71
CA ASP A 364 -15.56 -17.74 -7.28
C ASP A 364 -15.77 -18.39 -5.90
N PRO A 365 -16.14 -19.67 -5.81
CA PRO A 365 -16.11 -20.41 -4.54
C PRO A 365 -14.65 -20.66 -4.12
N TYR A 366 -14.41 -20.58 -2.80
CA TYR A 366 -13.09 -20.82 -2.22
C TYR A 366 -13.16 -21.51 -0.87
N LEU A 367 -12.07 -22.23 -0.56
CA LEU A 367 -11.84 -22.91 0.69
C LEU A 367 -10.42 -22.62 1.17
N ASN A 368 -10.26 -22.33 2.45
CA ASN A 368 -8.95 -22.26 3.09
C ASN A 368 -8.98 -23.05 4.40
N VAL A 369 -7.89 -23.77 4.70
CA VAL A 369 -7.69 -24.56 5.90
C VAL A 369 -6.39 -24.17 6.54
N VAL A 370 -6.43 -23.84 7.83
CA VAL A 370 -5.26 -23.53 8.64
C VAL A 370 -5.13 -24.58 9.73
N TYR A 371 -3.98 -25.23 9.80
CA TYR A 371 -3.60 -26.13 10.87
C TYR A 371 -2.48 -25.52 11.70
N VAL A 372 -2.68 -25.42 13.01
CA VAL A 372 -1.70 -24.92 14.00
C VAL A 372 -1.42 -26.01 15.02
N SER A 373 -0.21 -26.56 15.03
CA SER A 373 0.15 -27.63 15.95
C SER A 373 0.83 -27.09 17.23
N GLU A 374 0.72 -27.86 18.31
CA GLU A 374 1.43 -27.56 19.55
C GLU A 374 2.96 -27.76 19.44
N PHE A 375 3.42 -28.62 18.53
CA PHE A 375 4.85 -28.88 18.33
C PHE A 375 5.53 -27.92 17.35
N GLY A 376 4.77 -26.92 16.83
CA GLY A 376 5.31 -25.81 16.04
C GLY A 376 5.11 -25.93 14.54
N LEU A 377 4.59 -27.04 13.99
CA LEU A 377 4.22 -27.14 12.57
C LEU A 377 2.89 -26.41 12.33
N ASN A 378 2.87 -25.51 11.35
CA ASN A 378 1.66 -24.85 10.90
C ASN A 378 1.54 -25.02 9.39
N ILE A 379 0.34 -25.17 8.87
CA ILE A 379 0.06 -25.28 7.44
C ILE A 379 -1.16 -24.41 7.13
N ASN A 380 -1.01 -23.47 6.22
CA ASN A 380 -2.12 -22.73 5.63
C ASN A 380 -2.23 -23.15 4.16
N THR A 381 -3.35 -23.73 3.79
CA THR A 381 -3.59 -24.20 2.42
C THR A 381 -4.98 -23.81 1.95
N GLY A 382 -5.12 -23.48 0.69
CA GLY A 382 -6.39 -23.08 0.11
C GLY A 382 -6.50 -23.39 -1.37
N ALA A 383 -7.74 -23.35 -1.83
CA ALA A 383 -8.07 -23.45 -3.25
C ALA A 383 -9.24 -22.52 -3.57
N ARG A 384 -9.22 -21.94 -4.74
CA ARG A 384 -10.29 -21.13 -5.31
C ARG A 384 -10.53 -21.54 -6.75
N TYR A 385 -11.78 -21.68 -7.08
CA TYR A 385 -12.22 -21.90 -8.45
C TYR A 385 -12.70 -20.57 -9.01
N ASN A 386 -11.81 -19.88 -9.73
CA ASN A 386 -12.17 -18.66 -10.43
C ASN A 386 -13.06 -19.03 -11.60
N ASN A 387 -14.22 -18.43 -11.72
CA ASN A 387 -15.13 -18.63 -12.84
C ASN A 387 -15.50 -17.28 -13.42
N HIS A 388 -14.90 -16.96 -14.56
CA HIS A 388 -15.02 -15.68 -15.26
C HIS A 388 -15.92 -15.85 -16.47
N SER A 389 -16.85 -14.90 -16.73
CA SER A 389 -17.83 -15.00 -17.82
C SER A 389 -17.18 -15.17 -19.19
N GLU A 390 -16.01 -14.57 -19.43
CA GLU A 390 -15.33 -14.56 -20.73
C GLU A 390 -14.25 -15.65 -20.83
N TYR A 391 -13.50 -15.92 -19.73
CA TYR A 391 -12.34 -16.81 -19.75
C TYR A 391 -12.59 -18.18 -19.14
N GLY A 392 -13.86 -18.48 -18.78
CA GLY A 392 -14.22 -19.77 -18.18
C GLY A 392 -13.63 -19.92 -16.78
N SER A 393 -13.17 -21.13 -16.46
CA SER A 393 -12.86 -21.52 -15.10
C SER A 393 -11.39 -21.89 -14.93
N GLN A 394 -10.75 -21.34 -13.88
CA GLN A 394 -9.37 -21.62 -13.51
C GLN A 394 -9.25 -21.94 -12.02
N LEU A 395 -8.56 -23.04 -11.68
CA LEU A 395 -8.26 -23.41 -10.32
C LEU A 395 -6.93 -22.79 -9.87
N VAL A 396 -6.97 -22.00 -8.81
CA VAL A 396 -5.76 -21.52 -8.12
C VAL A 396 -5.69 -22.14 -6.73
N TYR A 397 -4.46 -22.42 -6.26
CA TYR A 397 -4.24 -23.07 -4.97
C TYR A 397 -2.93 -22.61 -4.34
N ASN A 398 -2.83 -22.77 -3.01
CA ASN A 398 -1.61 -22.50 -2.27
C ASN A 398 -1.37 -23.52 -1.16
N VAL A 399 -0.10 -23.68 -0.82
CA VAL A 399 0.35 -24.42 0.37
C VAL A 399 1.46 -23.62 1.03
N ASN A 400 1.23 -23.20 2.28
CA ASN A 400 2.15 -22.34 3.04
C ASN A 400 2.51 -23.04 4.36
N PRO A 401 3.48 -23.98 4.37
CA PRO A 401 3.95 -24.61 5.59
C PRO A 401 4.89 -23.68 6.37
N SER A 402 4.87 -23.78 7.69
CA SER A 402 5.88 -23.19 8.55
C SER A 402 6.17 -24.10 9.74
N TYR A 403 7.40 -24.05 10.23
CA TYR A 403 7.79 -24.73 11.46
C TYR A 403 8.51 -23.76 12.38
N ARG A 404 7.98 -23.61 13.59
CA ARG A 404 8.60 -22.78 14.62
C ARG A 404 9.13 -23.63 15.77
N THR A 405 10.25 -23.20 16.33
CA THR A 405 10.82 -23.77 17.55
C THR A 405 11.16 -22.66 18.54
N LYS A 406 11.01 -22.96 19.82
CA LYS A 406 11.37 -22.01 20.87
C LYS A 406 12.89 -21.89 20.98
N VAL A 407 13.41 -20.67 20.99
CA VAL A 407 14.84 -20.37 21.15
C VAL A 407 15.00 -19.29 22.23
N GLY A 408 15.52 -19.68 23.39
CA GLY A 408 15.62 -18.78 24.54
C GLY A 408 14.28 -18.19 24.95
N SER A 409 14.17 -16.86 24.95
CA SER A 409 12.92 -16.12 25.23
C SER A 409 12.08 -15.82 23.98
N GLY A 410 12.41 -16.40 22.82
CA GLY A 410 11.75 -16.14 21.55
C GLY A 410 11.57 -17.42 20.75
N TYR A 411 11.56 -17.27 19.42
CA TYR A 411 11.40 -18.38 18.48
C TYR A 411 12.31 -18.21 17.26
N ALA A 412 12.63 -19.33 16.63
CA ALA A 412 13.11 -19.40 15.25
C ALA A 412 12.05 -20.11 14.41
N LYS A 413 11.80 -19.60 13.20
CA LYS A 413 10.82 -20.13 12.27
C LYS A 413 11.45 -20.29 10.89
N VAL A 414 11.18 -21.43 10.26
CA VAL A 414 11.36 -21.67 8.84
C VAL A 414 9.99 -21.74 8.19
N PHE A 415 9.84 -21.15 7.02
CA PHE A 415 8.56 -21.17 6.32
C PHE A 415 8.77 -21.20 4.80
N GLY A 416 7.74 -21.62 4.09
CA GLY A 416 7.74 -21.63 2.65
C GLY A 416 6.32 -21.45 2.10
N SER A 417 6.24 -21.12 0.83
CA SER A 417 4.97 -20.98 0.11
C SER A 417 5.13 -21.49 -1.31
N TYR A 418 4.15 -22.24 -1.77
CA TYR A 418 3.89 -22.51 -3.17
C TYR A 418 2.48 -22.01 -3.47
N ALA A 419 2.35 -21.11 -4.45
CA ALA A 419 1.05 -20.54 -4.77
C ALA A 419 0.94 -20.25 -6.27
N THR A 420 -0.25 -20.52 -6.82
CA THR A 420 -0.62 -20.15 -8.18
C THR A 420 -1.52 -18.92 -8.16
N SER A 421 -1.50 -18.15 -9.24
CA SER A 421 -2.41 -17.03 -9.44
C SER A 421 -2.81 -16.90 -10.91
N PHE A 422 -3.96 -16.28 -11.10
CA PHE A 422 -4.60 -16.05 -12.37
C PHE A 422 -5.00 -14.56 -12.44
N ILE A 423 -4.74 -13.90 -13.58
CA ILE A 423 -5.09 -12.50 -13.80
C ILE A 423 -5.77 -12.39 -15.15
N ALA A 424 -7.07 -12.15 -15.13
CA ALA A 424 -7.82 -11.91 -16.35
C ALA A 424 -7.45 -10.54 -16.96
N PRO A 425 -7.39 -10.41 -18.29
CA PRO A 425 -7.35 -9.11 -18.95
C PRO A 425 -8.49 -8.23 -18.47
N ASN A 426 -8.24 -6.93 -18.30
CA ASN A 426 -9.28 -6.00 -17.87
C ASN A 426 -9.99 -5.34 -19.05
N LEU A 427 -11.11 -4.66 -18.76
CA LEU A 427 -11.93 -4.05 -19.79
C LEU A 427 -11.20 -2.98 -20.61
N SER A 428 -10.27 -2.23 -19.98
CA SER A 428 -9.47 -1.23 -20.69
C SER A 428 -8.47 -1.84 -21.66
N GLN A 429 -7.88 -2.99 -21.34
CA GLN A 429 -6.97 -3.71 -22.24
C GLN A 429 -7.71 -4.35 -23.41
N LEU A 430 -8.96 -4.79 -23.17
CA LEU A 430 -9.78 -5.46 -24.19
C LEU A 430 -10.48 -4.46 -25.13
N PHE A 431 -10.98 -3.33 -24.59
CA PHE A 431 -11.93 -2.46 -25.29
C PHE A 431 -11.62 -0.95 -25.11
N GLY A 432 -10.54 -0.58 -24.42
CA GLY A 432 -10.20 0.82 -24.11
C GLY A 432 -9.76 1.62 -25.34
N PHE A 433 -9.33 2.86 -25.13
CA PHE A 433 -9.02 3.80 -26.22
C PHE A 433 -7.65 3.58 -26.87
N PHE A 434 -6.69 2.98 -26.15
CA PHE A 434 -5.29 2.89 -26.61
C PHE A 434 -4.90 1.43 -26.83
N GLY A 435 -4.81 1.01 -28.09
CA GLY A 435 -4.33 -0.30 -28.51
C GLY A 435 -5.08 -1.49 -27.89
N PRO A 436 -6.43 -1.47 -27.82
CA PRO A 436 -7.17 -2.56 -27.22
C PRO A 436 -6.99 -3.86 -28.03
N ASN A 437 -7.06 -4.99 -27.34
CA ASN A 437 -7.01 -6.31 -27.99
C ASN A 437 -7.98 -7.28 -27.31
N PRO A 438 -9.12 -7.59 -27.96
CA PRO A 438 -10.09 -8.55 -27.44
C PRO A 438 -9.60 -10.01 -27.39
N ASP A 439 -8.51 -10.33 -28.09
CA ASP A 439 -7.96 -11.69 -28.17
C ASP A 439 -6.92 -11.99 -27.07
N LEU A 440 -6.79 -11.12 -26.06
CA LEU A 440 -5.87 -11.34 -24.94
C LEU A 440 -6.24 -12.58 -24.13
N GLU A 441 -5.22 -13.34 -23.77
CA GLU A 441 -5.34 -14.47 -22.84
C GLU A 441 -4.97 -14.04 -21.40
N PRO A 442 -5.52 -14.70 -20.37
CA PRO A 442 -5.15 -14.45 -18.99
C PRO A 442 -3.69 -14.75 -18.68
N GLU A 443 -3.12 -13.99 -17.75
CA GLU A 443 -1.80 -14.29 -17.19
C GLU A 443 -1.90 -15.37 -16.11
N GLU A 444 -0.95 -16.30 -16.13
CA GLU A 444 -0.79 -17.31 -15.09
C GLU A 444 0.57 -17.16 -14.42
N ASN A 445 0.59 -17.27 -13.07
CA ASN A 445 1.82 -17.14 -12.34
C ASN A 445 1.95 -18.28 -11.33
N VAL A 446 3.21 -18.73 -11.15
CA VAL A 446 3.61 -19.63 -10.06
C VAL A 446 4.64 -18.93 -9.19
N THR A 447 4.36 -18.82 -7.90
CA THR A 447 5.27 -18.19 -6.93
C THR A 447 5.74 -19.24 -5.93
N ILE A 448 7.06 -19.32 -5.73
CA ILE A 448 7.71 -20.14 -4.70
C ILE A 448 8.50 -19.22 -3.77
N GLU A 449 8.31 -19.41 -2.48
CA GLU A 449 8.98 -18.62 -1.45
C GLU A 449 9.59 -19.53 -0.37
N GLY A 450 10.71 -19.09 0.20
CA GLY A 450 11.31 -19.72 1.37
C GLY A 450 11.93 -18.68 2.28
N GLY A 451 11.72 -18.80 3.58
CA GLY A 451 12.18 -17.80 4.53
C GLY A 451 12.56 -18.34 5.90
N LEU A 452 13.34 -17.53 6.60
CA LEU A 452 13.76 -17.75 7.98
C LEU A 452 13.39 -16.51 8.80
N GLU A 453 12.83 -16.70 9.98
CA GLU A 453 12.55 -15.61 10.92
C GLU A 453 13.07 -16.00 12.32
N PHE A 454 13.72 -15.06 12.97
CA PHE A 454 14.04 -15.14 14.39
C PHE A 454 13.46 -13.90 15.09
N ALA A 455 12.76 -14.12 16.20
CA ALA A 455 12.28 -13.06 17.06
C ALA A 455 12.45 -13.42 18.53
N ASN A 456 12.72 -12.43 19.37
CA ASN A 456 12.78 -12.62 20.81
C ASN A 456 11.81 -11.68 21.53
N ASN A 457 11.43 -12.04 22.76
CA ASN A 457 10.52 -11.24 23.60
C ASN A 457 11.15 -9.93 24.13
N LYS A 458 12.41 -9.64 23.72
CA LYS A 458 13.12 -8.42 24.07
C LYS A 458 13.04 -7.34 22.99
N GLY A 459 12.25 -7.57 21.91
CA GLY A 459 12.04 -6.59 20.85
C GLY A 459 13.10 -6.63 19.73
N PHE A 460 13.74 -7.77 19.51
CA PHE A 460 14.56 -8.00 18.33
C PHE A 460 13.87 -8.98 17.40
N ARG A 461 13.79 -8.66 16.11
CA ARG A 461 13.30 -9.53 15.04
C ARG A 461 14.20 -9.36 13.81
N VAL A 462 14.50 -10.48 13.16
CA VAL A 462 15.11 -10.52 11.83
C VAL A 462 14.39 -11.55 10.98
N ASN A 463 14.11 -11.19 9.74
CA ASN A 463 13.44 -12.03 8.75
C ASN A 463 14.22 -11.96 7.43
N GLY A 464 14.43 -13.11 6.79
CA GLY A 464 15.02 -13.19 5.46
C GLY A 464 14.17 -14.09 4.57
N VAL A 465 13.86 -13.65 3.35
CA VAL A 465 13.02 -14.38 2.39
C VAL A 465 13.69 -14.37 1.03
N PHE A 466 13.73 -15.53 0.40
CA PHE A 466 13.97 -15.70 -1.02
C PHE A 466 12.65 -16.00 -1.71
N PHE A 467 12.42 -15.43 -2.89
CA PHE A 467 11.28 -15.74 -3.73
C PHE A 467 11.66 -15.85 -5.21
N THR A 468 10.92 -16.70 -5.90
CA THR A 468 10.94 -16.79 -7.37
C THR A 468 9.50 -16.81 -7.86
N ARG A 469 9.24 -16.14 -8.97
CA ARG A 469 7.93 -16.15 -9.65
C ARG A 469 8.14 -16.30 -11.14
N ASP A 470 7.47 -17.31 -11.69
CA ASP A 470 7.37 -17.53 -13.12
C ASP A 470 6.03 -16.96 -13.61
N GLU A 471 6.09 -16.12 -14.62
CA GLU A 471 4.96 -15.41 -15.24
C GLU A 471 4.77 -15.91 -16.67
N GLN A 472 3.57 -16.38 -16.99
CA GLN A 472 3.20 -16.88 -18.33
C GLN A 472 2.10 -15.98 -18.92
N ASN A 473 2.09 -15.85 -20.25
CA ASN A 473 1.15 -15.02 -20.99
C ASN A 473 1.10 -13.56 -20.51
N THR A 474 2.22 -13.01 -20.01
CA THR A 474 2.27 -11.65 -19.49
C THR A 474 1.77 -10.64 -20.52
N ILE A 475 0.80 -9.82 -20.15
CA ILE A 475 0.27 -8.79 -21.03
C ILE A 475 1.25 -7.61 -21.08
N ILE A 476 1.73 -7.31 -22.27
CA ILE A 476 2.64 -6.20 -22.57
C ILE A 476 1.99 -5.24 -23.56
N PHE A 477 2.49 -4.02 -23.61
CA PHE A 477 2.08 -3.03 -24.60
C PHE A 477 3.24 -2.75 -25.55
N THR A 478 2.96 -2.86 -26.84
CA THR A 478 3.86 -2.44 -27.94
C THR A 478 3.15 -1.38 -28.77
N ASP A 479 2.54 -1.76 -29.88
CA ASP A 479 1.60 -0.90 -30.64
C ASP A 479 0.15 -1.12 -30.16
N ALA A 480 -0.10 -2.29 -29.56
CA ALA A 480 -1.33 -2.68 -28.91
C ALA A 480 -1.01 -3.63 -27.73
N TYR A 481 -2.00 -3.95 -26.89
CA TYR A 481 -1.84 -4.98 -25.87
C TYR A 481 -1.71 -6.35 -26.52
N THR A 482 -0.70 -7.11 -26.09
CA THR A 482 -0.45 -8.47 -26.55
C THR A 482 0.05 -9.34 -25.40
N ASN A 483 -0.17 -10.64 -25.46
CA ASN A 483 0.50 -11.57 -24.57
C ASN A 483 1.95 -11.77 -25.05
N ALA A 484 2.90 -11.69 -24.12
CA ALA A 484 4.30 -11.98 -24.41
C ALA A 484 4.46 -13.44 -24.87
N THR A 485 5.35 -13.65 -25.82
CA THR A 485 5.65 -15.00 -26.34
C THR A 485 6.57 -15.81 -25.44
N ASP A 486 7.35 -15.12 -24.60
CA ASP A 486 8.31 -15.72 -23.69
C ASP A 486 7.85 -15.56 -22.25
N ASP A 487 8.04 -16.59 -21.44
CA ASP A 487 7.81 -16.56 -20.01
C ASP A 487 8.85 -15.67 -19.33
N ALA A 488 8.45 -14.98 -18.25
CA ALA A 488 9.34 -14.13 -17.48
C ALA A 488 9.54 -14.70 -16.07
N THR A 489 10.78 -14.69 -15.57
CA THR A 489 11.10 -15.11 -14.20
C THR A 489 11.60 -13.93 -13.38
N VAL A 490 10.95 -13.68 -12.25
CA VAL A 490 11.38 -12.68 -11.25
C VAL A 490 11.95 -13.39 -10.03
N ASN A 491 13.18 -13.04 -9.65
CA ASN A 491 13.82 -13.51 -8.43
C ASN A 491 14.07 -12.38 -7.45
N GLY A 492 14.04 -12.66 -6.16
CA GLY A 492 14.40 -11.66 -5.18
C GLY A 492 14.76 -12.19 -3.81
N VAL A 493 15.41 -11.33 -3.06
CA VAL A 493 15.77 -11.52 -1.65
C VAL A 493 15.32 -10.31 -0.85
N GLU A 494 14.67 -10.57 0.25
CA GLU A 494 14.25 -9.54 1.21
C GLU A 494 14.86 -9.84 2.57
N ILE A 495 15.42 -8.83 3.22
CA ILE A 495 15.89 -8.91 4.61
C ILE A 495 15.24 -7.78 5.39
N GLU A 496 14.60 -8.12 6.49
CA GLU A 496 13.99 -7.15 7.40
C GLU A 496 14.55 -7.33 8.80
N THR A 497 14.84 -6.25 9.49
CA THR A 497 15.25 -6.28 10.90
C THR A 497 14.54 -5.18 11.68
N MET A 498 14.22 -5.48 12.92
CA MET A 498 13.58 -4.56 13.86
C MET A 498 14.22 -4.73 15.24
N LEU A 499 14.52 -3.62 15.89
CA LEU A 499 15.09 -3.58 17.24
C LEU A 499 14.35 -2.52 18.07
N THR A 500 13.63 -2.97 19.10
CA THR A 500 12.94 -2.12 20.10
C THR A 500 13.37 -2.45 21.53
N SER A 501 14.42 -3.26 21.69
CA SER A 501 14.92 -3.72 22.99
C SER A 501 15.67 -2.64 23.78
N ILE A 502 16.06 -1.55 23.14
CA ILE A 502 16.67 -0.41 23.80
C ILE A 502 15.57 0.57 24.20
N LYS A 503 15.54 0.97 25.45
CA LYS A 503 14.53 1.88 25.99
C LYS A 503 14.42 3.13 25.12
N ASN A 504 13.21 3.48 24.74
CA ASN A 504 12.87 4.67 23.94
C ASN A 504 13.44 4.69 22.49
N LEU A 505 14.19 3.67 22.08
CA LEU A 505 14.76 3.58 20.73
C LEU A 505 14.07 2.49 19.92
N SER A 506 13.63 2.86 18.74
CA SER A 506 13.10 1.95 17.72
C SER A 506 13.97 2.04 16.48
N LEU A 507 14.53 0.93 16.06
CA LEU A 507 15.30 0.84 14.81
C LEU A 507 14.63 -0.19 13.89
N SER A 508 14.49 0.14 12.64
CA SER A 508 14.11 -0.83 11.60
C SER A 508 14.93 -0.61 10.34
N ALA A 509 15.27 -1.69 9.68
CA ALA A 509 15.94 -1.65 8.40
C ALA A 509 15.41 -2.75 7.50
N ASN A 510 15.38 -2.48 6.21
CA ASN A 510 15.11 -3.51 5.22
C ASN A 510 16.01 -3.34 3.99
N TYR A 511 16.29 -4.47 3.37
CA TYR A 511 16.99 -4.56 2.09
C TYR A 511 16.19 -5.43 1.16
N THR A 512 16.08 -4.99 -0.09
CA THR A 512 15.43 -5.74 -1.17
C THR A 512 16.38 -5.85 -2.35
N PHE A 513 16.53 -7.07 -2.85
CA PHE A 513 17.08 -7.36 -4.16
C PHE A 513 15.95 -7.93 -5.03
N THR A 514 15.77 -7.39 -6.24
CA THR A 514 14.79 -7.89 -7.22
C THR A 514 15.42 -7.90 -8.60
N GLU A 515 15.31 -9.02 -9.30
CA GLU A 515 15.86 -9.20 -10.63
C GLU A 515 14.84 -9.89 -11.53
N LEU A 516 14.58 -9.29 -12.68
CA LEU A 516 13.91 -9.91 -13.82
C LEU A 516 15.00 -10.58 -14.67
N LYS A 517 14.89 -11.87 -14.95
CA LYS A 517 15.91 -12.60 -15.72
C LYS A 517 15.84 -12.30 -17.20
N GLU A 518 14.63 -12.22 -17.73
CA GLU A 518 14.34 -11.97 -19.14
C GLU A 518 13.59 -10.64 -19.29
N GLY A 519 13.99 -9.83 -20.28
CA GLY A 519 13.37 -8.54 -20.57
C GLY A 519 13.79 -7.41 -19.62
N VAL A 520 13.05 -6.31 -19.69
CA VAL A 520 13.27 -5.10 -18.86
C VAL A 520 11.95 -4.72 -18.20
N ARG A 521 12.00 -4.42 -16.91
CA ARG A 521 10.88 -3.81 -16.20
C ARG A 521 11.29 -2.40 -15.81
N LEU A 522 10.67 -1.41 -16.47
CA LEU A 522 11.00 0.00 -16.28
C LEU A 522 10.82 0.42 -14.83
N ARG A 523 11.69 1.28 -14.35
CA ARG A 523 11.66 1.94 -13.05
C ARG A 523 11.75 1.01 -11.85
N LEU A 524 12.09 -0.27 -12.04
CA LEU A 524 12.29 -1.24 -10.97
C LEU A 524 13.77 -1.31 -10.57
N PRO A 525 14.16 -0.87 -9.34
CA PRO A 525 15.53 -0.95 -8.89
C PRO A 525 15.93 -2.39 -8.51
N LYS A 526 17.15 -2.83 -8.89
CA LYS A 526 17.69 -4.11 -8.42
C LYS A 526 17.95 -4.12 -6.90
N HIS A 527 18.34 -2.99 -6.34
CA HIS A 527 18.71 -2.86 -4.93
C HIS A 527 17.95 -1.70 -4.29
N LYS A 528 17.33 -1.94 -3.16
CA LYS A 528 16.67 -0.92 -2.35
C LYS A 528 16.99 -1.15 -0.88
N VAL A 529 17.26 -0.06 -0.15
CA VAL A 529 17.50 -0.08 1.30
C VAL A 529 16.63 0.98 1.95
N ASN A 530 15.96 0.63 3.03
CA ASN A 530 15.32 1.61 3.91
C ASN A 530 15.82 1.39 5.34
N PHE A 531 16.00 2.49 6.06
CA PHE A 531 16.35 2.50 7.47
C PHE A 531 15.54 3.55 8.20
N ASN A 532 14.99 3.19 9.35
CA ASN A 532 14.30 4.11 10.24
C ASN A 532 14.89 4.03 11.64
N ALA A 533 15.14 5.19 12.25
CA ALA A 533 15.51 5.32 13.65
C ALA A 533 14.59 6.30 14.34
N GLY A 534 13.80 5.81 15.29
CA GLY A 534 12.89 6.62 16.11
C GLY A 534 13.34 6.67 17.55
N TYR A 535 13.28 7.84 18.19
CA TYR A 535 13.67 8.00 19.58
C TYR A 535 12.64 8.84 20.36
N GLN A 536 12.15 8.27 21.46
CA GLN A 536 11.27 8.93 22.42
C GLN A 536 12.13 9.59 23.50
N PHE A 537 12.38 10.89 23.43
CA PHE A 537 13.22 11.63 24.38
C PHE A 537 12.61 11.69 25.78
N ASN A 538 11.32 11.89 25.82
CA ASN A 538 10.49 11.88 27.03
C ASN A 538 9.03 11.57 26.63
N ASP A 539 8.10 11.55 27.59
CA ASP A 539 6.68 11.20 27.34
C ASP A 539 5.99 12.11 26.32
N HIS A 540 6.57 13.26 26.00
CA HIS A 540 5.98 14.26 25.12
C HIS A 540 6.73 14.47 23.81
N PHE A 541 8.05 14.24 23.75
CA PHE A 541 8.86 14.57 22.58
C PHE A 541 9.43 13.32 21.91
N TYR A 542 9.12 13.18 20.62
CA TYR A 542 9.59 12.10 19.75
C TYR A 542 10.27 12.68 18.52
N ALA A 543 11.31 12.02 18.03
CA ALA A 543 11.93 12.32 16.75
C ALA A 543 12.27 11.03 16.00
N SER A 544 12.22 11.08 14.67
CA SER A 544 12.70 9.99 13.83
C SER A 544 13.44 10.47 12.58
N LEU A 545 14.33 9.62 12.12
CA LEU A 545 15.06 9.73 10.86
C LEU A 545 14.67 8.55 9.97
N ASN A 546 14.35 8.84 8.72
CA ASN A 546 14.14 7.86 7.67
C ASN A 546 15.22 8.04 6.60
N TYR A 547 15.88 6.96 6.22
CA TYR A 547 16.82 6.91 5.10
C TYR A 547 16.29 5.95 4.07
N GLN A 548 16.32 6.34 2.81
CA GLN A 548 15.98 5.49 1.66
C GLN A 548 17.09 5.58 0.61
N TYR A 549 17.57 4.43 0.18
CA TYR A 549 18.41 4.26 -1.00
C TYR A 549 17.64 3.51 -2.07
N THR A 550 17.58 4.07 -3.27
CA THR A 550 17.01 3.44 -4.47
C THR A 550 18.14 3.26 -5.48
N GLY A 551 18.38 2.02 -5.88
CA GLY A 551 19.44 1.65 -6.81
C GLY A 551 19.19 2.12 -8.25
N LYS A 552 20.14 1.84 -9.14
CA LYS A 552 20.00 2.13 -10.57
C LYS A 552 18.78 1.44 -11.16
N ARG A 553 18.13 2.11 -12.11
CA ARG A 553 16.93 1.69 -12.81
C ARG A 553 17.08 2.03 -14.30
N ILE A 554 16.15 1.51 -15.10
CA ILE A 554 16.01 1.88 -16.51
C ILE A 554 14.65 2.54 -16.65
N ASP A 555 14.57 3.63 -17.41
CA ASP A 555 13.32 4.26 -17.82
C ASP A 555 13.33 4.57 -19.32
N THR A 556 12.19 4.84 -19.91
CA THR A 556 12.08 5.26 -21.30
C THR A 556 12.01 6.78 -21.36
N ASP A 557 12.92 7.39 -22.11
CA ASP A 557 12.78 8.78 -22.53
C ASP A 557 11.78 8.87 -23.69
N PHE A 558 10.61 9.41 -23.44
CA PHE A 558 9.54 9.56 -24.43
C PHE A 558 9.82 10.63 -25.49
N SER A 559 10.88 11.42 -25.36
CA SER A 559 11.32 12.33 -26.42
C SER A 559 12.12 11.60 -27.52
N THR A 560 12.82 10.53 -27.16
CA THR A 560 13.67 9.73 -28.05
C THR A 560 13.13 8.31 -28.26
N PHE A 561 12.20 7.86 -27.44
CA PHE A 561 11.70 6.47 -27.32
C PHE A 561 12.83 5.46 -27.03
N MET A 562 13.91 5.90 -26.39
CA MET A 562 15.03 5.06 -26.00
C MET A 562 15.00 4.78 -24.50
N ASN A 563 15.43 3.60 -24.13
CA ASN A 563 15.64 3.26 -22.73
C ASN A 563 16.94 3.87 -22.23
N GLU A 564 16.88 4.57 -21.09
CA GLU A 564 18.01 5.22 -20.46
C GLU A 564 18.21 4.73 -19.01
N ASP A 565 19.47 4.74 -18.56
CA ASP A 565 19.84 4.41 -17.21
C ASP A 565 19.54 5.60 -16.27
N LEU A 566 18.74 5.37 -15.24
CA LEU A 566 18.57 6.30 -14.12
C LEU A 566 19.55 5.96 -13.00
N ASP A 567 20.30 6.98 -12.55
CA ASP A 567 21.24 6.84 -11.46
C ASP A 567 20.57 6.49 -10.11
N ALA A 568 21.32 5.85 -9.23
CA ALA A 568 20.90 5.58 -7.87
C ALA A 568 20.89 6.89 -7.06
N PHE A 569 19.95 6.99 -6.11
CA PHE A 569 19.85 8.13 -5.21
C PHE A 569 19.59 7.73 -3.76
N SER A 570 19.83 8.67 -2.85
CA SER A 570 19.57 8.51 -1.42
C SER A 570 18.88 9.74 -0.84
N VAL A 571 17.82 9.53 -0.07
CA VAL A 571 17.11 10.62 0.60
C VAL A 571 17.02 10.37 2.10
N ILE A 572 17.07 11.45 2.87
CA ILE A 572 16.91 11.45 4.32
C ILE A 572 15.74 12.36 4.66
N ASP A 573 14.80 11.83 5.45
CA ASP A 573 13.68 12.59 5.98
C ASP A 573 13.73 12.60 7.51
N LEU A 574 13.32 13.70 8.13
CA LEU A 574 13.21 13.86 9.57
C LEU A 574 11.76 14.13 9.97
N TYR A 575 11.36 13.59 11.11
CA TYR A 575 10.08 13.88 11.75
C TYR A 575 10.29 14.20 13.21
N PHE A 576 9.60 15.22 13.70
CA PHE A 576 9.57 15.63 15.10
C PHE A 576 8.13 15.78 15.55
N SER A 577 7.82 15.38 16.78
CA SER A 577 6.51 15.67 17.37
C SER A 577 6.61 15.98 18.85
N HIS A 578 5.72 16.85 19.31
CA HIS A 578 5.58 17.25 20.69
C HIS A 578 4.13 17.19 21.13
N GLN A 579 3.85 16.43 22.19
CA GLN A 579 2.53 16.29 22.77
C GLN A 579 2.31 17.31 23.89
N LEU A 580 1.15 17.93 23.89
CA LEU A 580 0.73 18.98 24.80
C LEU A 580 -0.67 18.67 25.36
N LEU A 581 -1.09 19.37 26.40
CA LEU A 581 -2.45 19.30 26.96
C LEU A 581 -2.90 17.86 27.27
N ASP A 582 -2.10 17.11 28.01
CA ASP A 582 -2.37 15.70 28.35
C ASP A 582 -2.67 14.84 27.11
N ASN A 583 -1.85 14.98 26.08
CA ASN A 583 -1.93 14.28 24.78
C ASN A 583 -3.13 14.65 23.90
N LYS A 584 -3.89 15.69 24.23
CA LYS A 584 -4.99 16.18 23.41
C LYS A 584 -4.52 16.97 22.18
N LEU A 585 -3.36 17.61 22.27
CA LEU A 585 -2.76 18.40 21.21
C LEU A 585 -1.37 17.87 20.88
N LYS A 586 -1.13 17.52 19.62
CA LYS A 586 0.18 17.15 19.09
C LYS A 586 0.61 18.17 18.04
N LEU A 587 1.77 18.79 18.23
CA LEU A 587 2.45 19.57 17.21
C LEU A 587 3.50 18.67 16.55
N PHE A 588 3.68 18.80 15.24
CA PHE A 588 4.69 18.02 14.53
C PHE A 588 5.29 18.78 13.35
N MET A 589 6.49 18.37 12.96
CA MET A 589 7.24 18.90 11.83
C MET A 589 7.84 17.76 11.04
N ASN A 590 7.74 17.85 9.71
CA ASN A 590 8.48 16.99 8.77
C ASN A 590 9.48 17.84 7.99
N ILE A 591 10.65 17.26 7.74
CA ILE A 591 11.61 17.74 6.75
C ILE A 591 11.87 16.56 5.81
N THR A 592 11.46 16.66 4.57
CA THR A 592 11.71 15.64 3.55
C THR A 592 12.88 16.05 2.68
N ASN A 593 13.64 15.06 2.18
CA ASN A 593 14.86 15.28 1.42
C ASN A 593 15.80 16.31 2.10
N LEU A 594 16.18 16.04 3.35
CA LEU A 594 16.97 16.95 4.20
C LEU A 594 18.23 17.52 3.50
N LEU A 595 18.89 16.68 2.71
CA LEU A 595 20.15 17.05 2.03
C LEU A 595 19.94 17.81 0.71
N ASN A 596 18.67 17.99 0.30
CA ASN A 596 18.29 18.59 -0.99
C ASN A 596 18.95 17.84 -2.16
N GLU A 597 18.86 16.51 -2.15
CA GLU A 597 19.39 15.66 -3.21
C GLU A 597 18.60 15.88 -4.49
N ASP A 598 19.30 16.07 -5.60
CA ASP A 598 18.73 16.06 -6.94
C ASP A 598 18.69 14.62 -7.46
N TYR A 599 17.53 14.18 -7.93
CA TYR A 599 17.33 12.81 -8.43
C TYR A 599 16.14 12.76 -9.41
N VAL A 600 16.08 11.71 -10.20
CA VAL A 600 14.99 11.46 -11.15
C VAL A 600 14.24 10.18 -10.74
N GLU A 601 12.93 10.24 -10.54
CA GLU A 601 12.07 9.06 -10.41
C GLU A 601 11.56 8.59 -11.77
N ILE A 602 11.15 9.52 -12.62
CA ILE A 602 10.58 9.31 -13.96
C ILE A 602 11.20 10.37 -14.88
N ILE A 603 11.72 9.96 -16.03
CA ILE A 603 12.34 10.89 -17.00
C ILE A 603 11.32 11.92 -17.44
N GLY A 604 11.73 13.18 -17.46
CA GLY A 604 10.93 14.34 -17.85
C GLY A 604 10.05 14.93 -16.76
N TYR A 605 9.85 14.23 -15.63
CA TYR A 605 9.00 14.69 -14.54
C TYR A 605 9.78 15.28 -13.37
N SER A 606 9.22 16.33 -12.77
CA SER A 606 9.78 16.97 -11.59
C SER A 606 9.80 16.07 -10.36
N THR A 607 10.83 16.22 -9.53
CA THR A 607 10.95 15.59 -8.21
C THR A 607 11.05 16.63 -7.11
N ARG A 608 10.59 16.26 -5.93
CA ARG A 608 10.62 17.14 -4.76
C ARG A 608 12.00 17.21 -4.15
N GLY A 609 12.54 18.44 -4.05
CA GLY A 609 13.71 18.79 -3.28
C GLY A 609 13.45 18.75 -1.76
N ARG A 610 14.20 19.54 -1.00
CA ARG A 610 13.96 19.66 0.44
C ARG A 610 12.68 20.44 0.71
N ASN A 611 11.75 19.79 1.44
CA ASN A 611 10.48 20.39 1.80
C ASN A 611 10.25 20.32 3.33
N VAL A 612 9.57 21.32 3.88
CA VAL A 612 9.26 21.43 5.30
C VAL A 612 7.75 21.54 5.49
N SER A 613 7.20 20.79 6.41
CA SER A 613 5.80 20.94 6.81
C SER A 613 5.63 20.98 8.33
N LEU A 614 4.68 21.79 8.78
CA LEU A 614 4.26 21.93 10.17
C LEU A 614 2.82 21.47 10.31
N GLY A 615 2.55 20.70 11.33
CA GLY A 615 1.21 20.19 11.56
C GLY A 615 0.76 20.22 13.00
N LEU A 616 -0.55 20.22 13.14
CA LEU A 616 -1.27 20.17 14.41
C LEU A 616 -2.29 19.04 14.35
N ASN A 617 -2.35 18.24 15.40
CA ASN A 617 -3.41 17.24 15.59
C ASN A 617 -4.06 17.46 16.94
N LEU A 618 -5.40 17.61 16.95
CA LEU A 618 -6.24 17.81 18.13
C LEU A 618 -7.14 16.59 18.32
N ASN A 619 -7.22 16.05 19.55
CA ASN A 619 -8.08 14.95 19.94
C ASN A 619 -8.90 15.34 21.18
N LEU A 620 -10.23 15.32 21.07
CA LEU A 620 -11.20 15.72 22.09
C LEU A 620 -12.16 14.59 22.42
#